data_323b3434c949d611a0ace364fb4e0ba3
#
_entry.id   323b3434c949d611a0ace364fb4e0ba3
#
_cell.length_a   1.000
_cell.length_b   1.000
_cell.length_c   1.000
_cell.angle_alpha   90.00
_cell.angle_beta   90.00
_cell.angle_gamma   90.00
#
_symmetry.space_group_name_H-M   'P 1'
#
loop_
_entity.id
_entity.type
_entity.pdbx_description
1 polymer ?
#
loop_
_entity_poly.entity_id
_entity_poly.type
_entity_poly.pdbx_seq_one_letter_code
_entity_poly.pdbx_strand_id
1 'polypeptide(L)'
;MPDVPDLLVVGSIALDAREGPFGKVREELGGSAVYFALAASLVVPVKVSAPVGRDASERVAEAFAGRPIDTSLLEVLDAPTYRWTARQEHGRNVDLGSSDRIYDLWLPKVPDPFSGWAFVGSMRPDRQAQAARALHHSARLLAADAMLSYIKQQPPEARDALSRVSWFFCNEEEFAALGGGHPEEFRRQWWLDGLVVKSGPGGVTAHTADGSVHVPALKGHPAFDTTGAGDAVAGGMVAQWLSTGGQRSGLLDALVCGVACASLTIESIGVRGIATATPHLLEERMAEVRECLRQES
;
A
#
# COMPACT_ATOMS: atom_id res chain seq x y z
N MET A 1 -17.26 2.14 22.17
CA MET A 1 -16.08 1.50 21.56
C MET A 1 -14.90 2.39 21.88
N PRO A 2 -13.71 1.87 22.22
CA PRO A 2 -12.55 2.76 22.30
C PRO A 2 -12.44 3.49 20.96
N ASP A 3 -12.11 4.79 21.02
CA ASP A 3 -11.87 5.61 19.83
C ASP A 3 -10.78 4.95 19.00
N VAL A 4 -11.14 4.35 17.87
CA VAL A 4 -10.16 3.82 16.92
C VAL A 4 -9.44 5.04 16.35
N PRO A 5 -8.10 5.14 16.48
CA PRO A 5 -7.38 6.28 15.94
C PRO A 5 -7.65 6.43 14.44
N ASP A 6 -7.65 7.66 13.94
CA ASP A 6 -7.81 7.92 12.50
C ASP A 6 -6.74 7.20 11.69
N LEU A 7 -7.13 6.56 10.58
CA LEU A 7 -6.22 6.03 9.58
C LEU A 7 -6.20 6.96 8.36
N LEU A 8 -5.03 7.47 8.03
CA LEU A 8 -4.80 8.32 6.86
C LEU A 8 -3.91 7.58 5.85
N VAL A 9 -4.31 7.57 4.59
CA VAL A 9 -3.39 7.26 3.49
C VAL A 9 -3.13 8.50 2.65
N VAL A 10 -1.84 8.78 2.40
CA VAL A 10 -1.37 9.79 1.45
C VAL A 10 -0.67 9.05 0.32
N GLY A 11 -1.14 9.15 -0.92
CA GLY A 11 -0.58 8.33 -1.99
C GLY A 11 -1.02 8.73 -3.38
N SER A 12 -0.79 7.85 -4.34
CA SER A 12 -1.16 8.05 -5.74
C SER A 12 -2.57 7.54 -6.04
N ILE A 13 -3.22 8.24 -6.97
CA ILE A 13 -4.33 7.74 -7.78
C ILE A 13 -3.81 7.67 -9.20
N ALA A 14 -4.01 6.56 -9.89
CA ALA A 14 -3.45 6.32 -11.20
C ALA A 14 -4.49 5.83 -12.21
N LEU A 15 -4.26 6.12 -13.49
CA LEU A 15 -4.83 5.41 -14.62
C LEU A 15 -3.71 4.60 -15.28
N ASP A 16 -3.73 3.28 -15.07
CA ASP A 16 -2.66 2.38 -15.48
C ASP A 16 -2.87 1.80 -16.87
N ALA A 17 -1.81 1.75 -17.67
CA ALA A 17 -1.75 0.98 -18.90
C ALA A 17 -0.84 -0.23 -18.71
N ARG A 18 -1.39 -1.43 -18.91
CA ARG A 18 -0.65 -2.66 -18.60
C ARG A 18 -0.83 -3.73 -19.66
N GLU A 19 0.19 -4.54 -19.84
CA GLU A 19 0.22 -5.71 -20.70
C GLU A 19 0.69 -6.92 -19.91
N GLY A 20 0.01 -8.05 -20.06
CA GLY A 20 0.36 -9.28 -19.35
C GLY A 20 -0.43 -10.47 -19.86
N PRO A 21 -0.44 -11.60 -19.12
CA PRO A 21 -1.22 -12.79 -19.48
C PRO A 21 -2.72 -12.51 -19.65
N PHE A 22 -3.22 -11.46 -19.02
CA PHE A 22 -4.59 -10.96 -19.14
C PHE A 22 -4.84 -10.13 -20.41
N GLY A 23 -3.84 -9.97 -21.30
CA GLY A 23 -3.88 -9.12 -22.48
C GLY A 23 -3.41 -7.69 -22.21
N LYS A 24 -3.96 -6.73 -22.96
CA LYS A 24 -3.63 -5.30 -22.83
C LYS A 24 -4.83 -4.56 -22.24
N VAL A 25 -4.57 -3.82 -21.18
CA VAL A 25 -5.53 -2.91 -20.56
C VAL A 25 -5.01 -1.47 -20.64
N ARG A 26 -5.92 -0.53 -20.73
CA ARG A 26 -5.59 0.90 -20.76
C ARG A 26 -6.48 1.63 -19.80
N GLU A 27 -5.90 2.61 -19.11
CA GLU A 27 -6.63 3.50 -18.20
C GLU A 27 -7.40 2.76 -17.09
N GLU A 28 -6.87 1.63 -16.58
CA GLU A 28 -7.45 0.99 -15.41
C GLU A 28 -7.14 1.80 -14.15
N LEU A 29 -8.16 1.98 -13.31
CA LEU A 29 -7.98 2.65 -12.03
C LEU A 29 -7.00 1.88 -11.15
N GLY A 30 -6.05 2.59 -10.59
CA GLY A 30 -5.00 2.06 -9.71
C GLY A 30 -4.43 3.15 -8.82
N GLY A 31 -3.20 2.94 -8.36
CA GLY A 31 -2.48 3.83 -7.47
C GLY A 31 -2.50 3.38 -6.02
N SER A 32 -1.41 3.69 -5.31
CA SER A 32 -1.16 3.20 -3.95
C SER A 32 -2.26 3.59 -2.95
N ALA A 33 -2.77 4.82 -3.04
CA ALA A 33 -3.84 5.27 -2.15
C ALA A 33 -5.16 4.53 -2.40
N VAL A 34 -5.45 4.15 -3.66
CA VAL A 34 -6.70 3.46 -4.01
C VAL A 34 -6.69 2.03 -3.47
N TYR A 35 -5.64 1.27 -3.76
CA TYR A 35 -5.53 -0.12 -3.28
C TYR A 35 -5.46 -0.19 -1.77
N PHE A 36 -4.65 0.68 -1.15
CA PHE A 36 -4.57 0.76 0.31
C PHE A 36 -5.93 1.07 0.93
N ALA A 37 -6.63 2.11 0.45
CA ALA A 37 -7.90 2.53 1.01
C ALA A 37 -8.98 1.46 0.86
N LEU A 38 -9.07 0.80 -0.30
CA LEU A 38 -10.01 -0.29 -0.53
C LEU A 38 -9.75 -1.48 0.41
N ALA A 39 -8.50 -1.86 0.61
CA ALA A 39 -8.14 -2.93 1.54
C ALA A 39 -8.41 -2.53 3.00
N ALA A 40 -7.94 -1.36 3.43
CA ALA A 40 -8.12 -0.87 4.80
C ALA A 40 -9.58 -0.70 5.19
N SER A 41 -10.40 -0.21 4.27
CA SER A 41 -11.83 0.04 4.49
C SER A 41 -12.69 -1.22 4.69
N LEU A 42 -12.14 -2.41 4.49
CA LEU A 42 -12.76 -3.68 4.89
C LEU A 42 -12.70 -3.89 6.41
N VAL A 43 -11.81 -3.19 7.10
CA VAL A 43 -11.54 -3.38 8.54
C VAL A 43 -11.87 -2.12 9.35
N VAL A 44 -11.36 -0.94 8.93
CA VAL A 44 -11.56 0.35 9.63
C VAL A 44 -11.86 1.47 8.63
N PRO A 45 -12.51 2.57 9.07
CA PRO A 45 -12.60 3.78 8.26
C PRO A 45 -11.21 4.32 7.91
N VAL A 46 -11.06 4.86 6.69
CA VAL A 46 -9.80 5.43 6.20
C VAL A 46 -10.03 6.75 5.49
N LYS A 47 -9.14 7.72 5.73
CA LYS A 47 -9.12 9.01 5.04
C LYS A 47 -8.06 8.98 3.94
N VAL A 48 -8.39 9.53 2.76
CA VAL A 48 -7.52 9.55 1.59
C VAL A 48 -7.08 10.97 1.25
N SER A 49 -5.77 11.20 1.18
CA SER A 49 -5.16 12.41 0.64
C SER A 49 -4.39 12.08 -0.64
N ALA A 50 -4.88 12.56 -1.77
CA ALA A 50 -4.29 12.29 -3.08
C ALA A 50 -4.75 13.32 -4.11
N PRO A 51 -3.96 13.58 -5.17
CA PRO A 51 -4.42 14.32 -6.33
C PRO A 51 -5.10 13.38 -7.33
N VAL A 52 -6.14 13.85 -7.97
CA VAL A 52 -6.79 13.18 -9.11
C VAL A 52 -7.18 14.21 -10.17
N GLY A 53 -7.01 13.87 -11.43
CA GLY A 53 -7.53 14.67 -12.53
C GLY A 53 -9.04 14.49 -12.70
N ARG A 54 -9.68 15.43 -13.43
CA ARG A 54 -11.11 15.30 -13.82
C ARG A 54 -11.38 14.01 -14.60
N ASP A 55 -10.36 13.50 -15.30
CA ASP A 55 -10.42 12.30 -16.14
C ASP A 55 -10.59 10.99 -15.36
N ALA A 56 -10.39 10.99 -14.03
CA ALA A 56 -10.54 9.80 -13.19
C ALA A 56 -11.41 10.02 -11.95
N SER A 57 -11.83 11.25 -11.62
CA SER A 57 -12.51 11.56 -10.37
C SER A 57 -13.82 10.78 -10.16
N GLU A 58 -14.62 10.60 -11.21
CA GLU A 58 -15.87 9.81 -11.16
C GLU A 58 -15.57 8.33 -10.89
N ARG A 59 -14.57 7.77 -11.56
CA ARG A 59 -14.16 6.37 -11.37
C ARG A 59 -13.67 6.08 -9.95
N VAL A 60 -12.97 7.05 -9.34
CA VAL A 60 -12.57 6.97 -7.93
C VAL A 60 -13.79 6.98 -7.02
N ALA A 61 -14.74 7.88 -7.26
CA ALA A 61 -15.98 7.95 -6.49
C ALA A 61 -16.79 6.65 -6.59
N GLU A 62 -16.88 6.05 -7.79
CA GLU A 62 -17.52 4.75 -8.00
C GLU A 62 -16.81 3.62 -7.25
N ALA A 63 -15.46 3.56 -7.31
CA ALA A 63 -14.69 2.52 -6.63
C ALA A 63 -14.79 2.61 -5.10
N PHE A 64 -14.97 3.81 -4.56
CA PHE A 64 -15.11 4.05 -3.12
C PHE A 64 -16.56 4.01 -2.62
N ALA A 65 -17.54 3.91 -3.52
CA ALA A 65 -18.95 3.95 -3.17
C ALA A 65 -19.32 2.84 -2.17
N GLY A 66 -20.07 3.21 -1.12
CA GLY A 66 -20.51 2.27 -0.08
C GLY A 66 -19.42 1.80 0.89
N ARG A 67 -18.18 2.33 0.79
CA ARG A 67 -17.05 2.00 1.68
C ARG A 67 -16.84 3.13 2.71
N PRO A 68 -16.38 2.84 3.92
CA PRO A 68 -16.04 3.86 4.92
C PRO A 68 -14.73 4.58 4.57
N ILE A 69 -14.71 5.26 3.42
CA ILE A 69 -13.56 6.01 2.90
C ILE A 69 -13.91 7.49 2.87
N ASP A 70 -13.18 8.29 3.65
CA ASP A 70 -13.30 9.75 3.68
C ASP A 70 -12.41 10.37 2.60
N THR A 71 -13.02 11.00 1.62
CA THR A 71 -12.37 11.66 0.48
C THR A 71 -12.21 13.17 0.64
N SER A 72 -12.43 13.71 1.84
CA SER A 72 -12.40 15.17 2.09
C SER A 72 -11.05 15.84 1.81
N LEU A 73 -9.95 15.05 1.77
CA LEU A 73 -8.61 15.52 1.41
C LEU A 73 -8.19 15.15 -0.03
N LEU A 74 -9.11 14.54 -0.80
CA LEU A 74 -8.88 14.28 -2.21
C LEU A 74 -9.00 15.60 -2.99
N GLU A 75 -8.04 15.87 -3.88
CA GLU A 75 -8.01 17.10 -4.65
C GLU A 75 -8.19 16.83 -6.13
N VAL A 76 -9.33 17.29 -6.68
CA VAL A 76 -9.60 17.21 -8.12
C VAL A 76 -8.94 18.39 -8.82
N LEU A 77 -7.96 18.10 -9.67
CA LEU A 77 -7.16 19.10 -10.36
C LEU A 77 -7.50 19.18 -11.86
N ASP A 78 -7.26 20.34 -12.44
CA ASP A 78 -7.35 20.54 -13.90
C ASP A 78 -6.05 20.11 -14.59
N ALA A 79 -5.73 18.82 -14.42
CA ALA A 79 -4.56 18.16 -14.97
C ALA A 79 -4.88 16.67 -15.20
N PRO A 80 -4.20 16.00 -16.14
CA PRO A 80 -4.33 14.55 -16.28
C PRO A 80 -3.92 13.83 -15.00
N THR A 81 -4.70 12.83 -14.59
CA THR A 81 -4.35 11.92 -13.50
C THR A 81 -2.99 11.26 -13.79
N TYR A 82 -2.24 10.93 -12.74
CA TYR A 82 -1.01 10.15 -12.84
C TYR A 82 -1.23 8.90 -13.69
N ARG A 83 -0.30 8.60 -14.58
CA ARG A 83 -0.34 7.41 -15.44
C ARG A 83 0.92 6.60 -15.27
N TRP A 84 0.73 5.30 -15.12
CA TRP A 84 1.81 4.33 -15.08
C TRP A 84 1.62 3.30 -16.20
N THR A 85 2.73 2.96 -16.86
CA THR A 85 2.74 1.94 -17.91
C THR A 85 3.66 0.81 -17.47
N ALA A 86 3.17 -0.41 -17.52
CA ALA A 86 3.94 -1.59 -17.12
C ALA A 86 3.63 -2.81 -17.98
N ARG A 87 4.56 -3.77 -17.97
CA ARG A 87 4.35 -5.12 -18.50
C ARG A 87 4.54 -6.13 -17.38
N GLN A 88 3.61 -7.05 -17.27
CA GLN A 88 3.73 -8.16 -16.33
C GLN A 88 4.54 -9.28 -16.97
N GLU A 89 5.69 -9.59 -16.39
CA GLU A 89 6.59 -10.68 -16.81
C GLU A 89 6.88 -11.60 -15.61
N HIS A 90 6.60 -12.90 -15.75
CA HIS A 90 6.81 -13.89 -14.69
C HIS A 90 6.18 -13.49 -13.32
N GLY A 91 4.98 -12.90 -13.36
CA GLY A 91 4.27 -12.45 -12.16
C GLY A 91 4.79 -11.17 -11.52
N ARG A 92 5.73 -10.46 -12.17
CA ARG A 92 6.28 -9.17 -11.73
C ARG A 92 5.95 -8.07 -12.74
N ASN A 93 5.78 -6.86 -12.26
CA ASN A 93 5.57 -5.69 -13.10
C ASN A 93 6.91 -5.05 -13.48
N VAL A 94 7.20 -5.01 -14.77
CA VAL A 94 8.31 -4.26 -15.35
C VAL A 94 7.80 -2.86 -15.70
N ASP A 95 8.37 -1.84 -15.07
CA ASP A 95 8.03 -0.42 -15.32
C ASP A 95 8.48 0.00 -16.73
N LEU A 96 7.57 0.53 -17.52
CA LEU A 96 7.82 1.07 -18.86
C LEU A 96 7.73 2.61 -18.89
N GLY A 97 7.46 3.25 -17.74
CA GLY A 97 7.42 4.70 -17.58
C GLY A 97 6.12 5.23 -16.98
N SER A 98 6.16 6.48 -16.61
CA SER A 98 5.04 7.18 -15.99
C SER A 98 4.90 8.61 -16.49
N SER A 99 3.69 9.18 -16.31
CA SER A 99 3.41 10.59 -16.48
C SER A 99 2.83 11.13 -15.18
N ASP A 100 3.61 11.93 -14.47
CA ASP A 100 3.37 12.32 -13.07
C ASP A 100 3.23 13.84 -12.86
N ARG A 101 2.94 14.58 -13.94
CA ARG A 101 2.83 16.06 -13.92
C ARG A 101 1.78 16.60 -12.96
N ILE A 102 0.79 15.82 -12.59
CA ILE A 102 -0.22 16.22 -11.61
C ILE A 102 0.42 16.61 -10.26
N TYR A 103 1.57 16.02 -9.93
CA TYR A 103 2.30 16.35 -8.70
C TYR A 103 2.98 17.73 -8.73
N ASP A 104 3.13 18.36 -9.90
CA ASP A 104 3.61 19.73 -9.98
C ASP A 104 2.59 20.74 -9.43
N LEU A 105 1.31 20.37 -9.48
CA LEU A 105 0.18 21.19 -9.07
C LEU A 105 -0.36 20.83 -7.68
N TRP A 106 0.19 19.79 -7.02
CA TRP A 106 -0.34 19.27 -5.78
C TRP A 106 0.68 19.26 -4.64
N LEU A 107 0.22 19.60 -3.47
CA LEU A 107 0.94 19.43 -2.22
C LEU A 107 0.15 18.50 -1.29
N PRO A 108 0.81 17.54 -0.62
CA PRO A 108 0.12 16.63 0.29
C PRO A 108 -0.65 17.38 1.38
N LYS A 109 -1.93 17.08 1.52
CA LYS A 109 -2.78 17.62 2.59
C LYS A 109 -2.86 16.60 3.70
N VAL A 110 -2.53 17.04 4.91
CA VAL A 110 -2.66 16.24 6.12
C VAL A 110 -3.52 17.01 7.12
N PRO A 111 -4.33 16.35 7.96
CA PRO A 111 -5.04 17.03 9.03
C PRO A 111 -4.06 17.68 10.01
N ASP A 112 -4.43 18.84 10.55
CA ASP A 112 -3.67 19.52 11.60
C ASP A 112 -4.65 20.01 12.69
N PRO A 113 -4.56 19.48 13.92
CA PRO A 113 -3.64 18.45 14.38
C PRO A 113 -3.99 17.03 13.86
N PHE A 114 -2.98 16.18 13.71
CA PHE A 114 -3.16 14.76 13.41
C PHE A 114 -2.46 13.89 14.47
N SER A 115 -3.14 12.87 14.98
CA SER A 115 -2.60 11.98 16.03
C SER A 115 -2.98 10.52 15.79
N GLY A 116 -3.34 10.19 14.54
CA GLY A 116 -3.72 8.84 14.11
C GLY A 116 -2.55 8.02 13.58
N TRP A 117 -2.88 7.01 12.81
CA TRP A 117 -1.92 6.22 12.04
C TRP A 117 -1.93 6.71 10.59
N ALA A 118 -0.77 6.77 9.98
CA ALA A 118 -0.64 7.20 8.60
C ALA A 118 0.22 6.26 7.76
N PHE A 119 -0.19 6.08 6.51
CA PHE A 119 0.58 5.40 5.49
C PHE A 119 0.86 6.36 4.33
N VAL A 120 2.12 6.49 3.96
CA VAL A 120 2.55 7.30 2.82
C VAL A 120 2.93 6.36 1.69
N GLY A 121 1.97 6.11 0.80
CA GLY A 121 2.12 5.19 -0.32
C GLY A 121 3.02 5.71 -1.42
N SER A 122 3.36 4.83 -2.36
CA SER A 122 4.23 5.17 -3.47
C SER A 122 3.63 6.25 -4.36
N MET A 123 4.39 7.31 -4.55
CA MET A 123 4.14 8.45 -5.41
C MET A 123 5.47 9.11 -5.75
N ARG A 124 5.45 10.21 -6.50
CA ARG A 124 6.68 10.93 -6.80
C ARG A 124 7.43 11.28 -5.49
N PRO A 125 8.73 10.95 -5.38
CA PRO A 125 9.45 10.95 -4.11
C PRO A 125 9.51 12.30 -3.38
N ASP A 126 9.54 13.43 -4.12
CA ASP A 126 9.50 14.76 -3.52
C ASP A 126 8.18 15.00 -2.74
N ARG A 127 7.06 14.51 -3.26
CA ARG A 127 5.74 14.58 -2.59
C ARG A 127 5.62 13.57 -1.46
N GLN A 128 6.20 12.38 -1.65
CA GLN A 128 6.27 11.38 -0.59
C GLN A 128 7.07 11.90 0.61
N ALA A 129 8.25 12.47 0.37
CA ALA A 129 9.06 13.06 1.42
C ALA A 129 8.36 14.25 2.12
N GLN A 130 7.62 15.08 1.39
CA GLN A 130 6.81 16.17 1.98
C GLN A 130 5.72 15.62 2.91
N ALA A 131 4.97 14.61 2.48
CA ALA A 131 3.95 13.96 3.30
C ALA A 131 4.55 13.34 4.57
N ALA A 132 5.67 12.62 4.42
CA ALA A 132 6.37 12.02 5.54
C ALA A 132 6.87 13.08 6.54
N ARG A 133 7.42 14.21 6.07
CA ARG A 133 7.82 15.34 6.94
C ARG A 133 6.65 15.93 7.72
N ALA A 134 5.51 16.12 7.06
CA ALA A 134 4.33 16.69 7.70
C ALA A 134 3.75 15.80 8.82
N LEU A 135 3.93 14.48 8.69
CA LEU A 135 3.37 13.47 9.59
C LEU A 135 4.34 12.96 10.66
N HIS A 136 5.66 13.12 10.45
CA HIS A 136 6.73 12.50 11.25
C HIS A 136 6.62 12.73 12.76
N HIS A 137 6.17 13.91 13.20
CA HIS A 137 6.09 14.26 14.62
C HIS A 137 4.68 14.14 15.20
N SER A 138 3.68 13.92 14.37
CA SER A 138 2.26 13.94 14.77
C SER A 138 1.60 12.58 14.71
N ALA A 139 1.96 11.74 13.74
CA ALA A 139 1.39 10.40 13.63
C ALA A 139 1.89 9.48 14.76
N ARG A 140 1.00 8.69 15.35
CA ARG A 140 1.36 7.63 16.34
C ARG A 140 2.11 6.48 15.69
N LEU A 141 1.77 6.18 14.46
CA LEU A 141 2.50 5.27 13.58
C LEU A 141 2.56 5.93 12.21
N LEU A 142 3.75 6.01 11.67
CA LEU A 142 3.97 6.46 10.30
C LEU A 142 4.65 5.35 9.53
N ALA A 143 3.95 4.84 8.52
CA ALA A 143 4.47 3.84 7.60
C ALA A 143 4.59 4.41 6.19
N ALA A 144 5.48 3.84 5.39
CA ALA A 144 5.54 4.13 3.96
C ALA A 144 5.98 2.89 3.17
N ASP A 145 5.76 2.95 1.87
CA ASP A 145 6.40 2.04 0.91
C ASP A 145 7.23 2.82 -0.12
N ALA A 146 7.67 2.13 -1.16
CA ALA A 146 8.44 2.72 -2.24
C ALA A 146 8.06 2.10 -3.59
N MET A 147 8.58 2.70 -4.65
CA MET A 147 8.52 2.19 -6.01
C MET A 147 9.93 2.21 -6.61
N LEU A 148 10.37 1.08 -7.14
CA LEU A 148 11.75 0.88 -7.61
C LEU A 148 12.21 1.94 -8.61
N SER A 149 11.34 2.32 -9.57
CA SER A 149 11.67 3.36 -10.56
C SER A 149 11.90 4.72 -9.90
N TYR A 150 11.12 5.08 -8.92
CA TYR A 150 11.27 6.33 -8.17
C TYR A 150 12.50 6.33 -7.25
N ILE A 151 12.82 5.19 -6.63
CA ILE A 151 14.09 5.05 -5.88
C ILE A 151 15.29 5.33 -6.78
N LYS A 152 15.24 4.84 -8.03
CA LYS A 152 16.33 5.06 -9.01
C LYS A 152 16.36 6.46 -9.58
N GLN A 153 15.21 7.10 -9.77
CA GLN A 153 15.12 8.44 -10.38
C GLN A 153 15.45 9.56 -9.38
N GLN A 154 15.01 9.44 -8.13
CA GLN A 154 15.16 10.45 -7.08
C GLN A 154 15.63 9.80 -5.76
N PRO A 155 16.85 9.25 -5.72
CA PRO A 155 17.35 8.52 -4.54
C PRO A 155 17.42 9.35 -3.25
N PRO A 156 17.76 10.67 -3.28
CA PRO A 156 17.79 11.48 -2.07
C PRO A 156 16.41 11.63 -1.43
N GLU A 157 15.38 11.92 -2.24
CA GLU A 157 14.00 12.12 -1.77
C GLU A 157 13.38 10.82 -1.27
N ALA A 158 13.65 9.69 -1.95
CA ALA A 158 13.21 8.38 -1.50
C ALA A 158 13.82 8.00 -0.14
N ARG A 159 15.11 8.31 0.07
CA ARG A 159 15.78 8.11 1.37
C ARG A 159 15.29 9.08 2.44
N ASP A 160 14.96 10.32 2.08
CA ASP A 160 14.38 11.27 3.02
C ASP A 160 13.02 10.79 3.53
N ALA A 161 12.15 10.29 2.66
CA ALA A 161 10.89 9.67 3.08
C ALA A 161 11.11 8.48 4.03
N LEU A 162 12.01 7.55 3.66
CA LEU A 162 12.36 6.38 4.47
C LEU A 162 12.89 6.78 5.86
N SER A 163 13.72 7.83 5.96
CA SER A 163 14.30 8.28 7.23
C SER A 163 13.30 8.85 8.24
N ARG A 164 12.05 9.03 7.85
CA ARG A 164 11.00 9.69 8.65
C ARG A 164 9.92 8.76 9.15
N VAL A 165 9.92 7.52 8.69
CA VAL A 165 8.88 6.55 9.03
C VAL A 165 9.35 5.57 10.09
N SER A 166 8.42 5.03 10.86
CA SER A 166 8.71 3.96 11.83
C SER A 166 8.50 2.57 11.25
N TRP A 167 7.69 2.45 10.19
CA TRP A 167 7.47 1.20 9.46
C TRP A 167 7.68 1.40 7.97
N PHE A 168 8.38 0.46 7.34
CA PHE A 168 8.65 0.53 5.92
C PHE A 168 8.28 -0.77 5.21
N PHE A 169 7.57 -0.62 4.08
CA PHE A 169 7.13 -1.71 3.23
C PHE A 169 7.90 -1.66 1.92
N CYS A 170 8.48 -2.77 1.51
CA CYS A 170 9.18 -2.86 0.22
C CYS A 170 9.09 -4.28 -0.33
N ASN A 171 9.37 -4.43 -1.62
CA ASN A 171 9.71 -5.73 -2.18
C ASN A 171 11.23 -5.95 -2.14
N GLU A 172 11.69 -7.14 -2.54
CA GLU A 172 13.10 -7.52 -2.51
C GLU A 172 13.98 -6.62 -3.39
N GLU A 173 13.47 -6.15 -4.54
CA GLU A 173 14.21 -5.29 -5.46
C GLU A 173 14.34 -3.86 -4.90
N GLU A 174 13.28 -3.33 -4.32
CA GLU A 174 13.26 -2.03 -3.63
C GLU A 174 14.16 -2.06 -2.40
N PHE A 175 14.10 -3.12 -1.62
CA PHE A 175 14.99 -3.36 -0.49
C PHE A 175 16.46 -3.29 -0.91
N ALA A 176 16.84 -4.05 -1.94
CA ALA A 176 18.20 -4.04 -2.47
C ALA A 176 18.60 -2.66 -3.03
N ALA A 177 17.70 -1.97 -3.74
CA ALA A 177 17.97 -0.65 -4.32
C ALA A 177 18.20 0.44 -3.26
N LEU A 178 17.61 0.29 -2.07
CA LEU A 178 17.82 1.19 -0.92
C LEU A 178 19.08 0.84 -0.11
N GLY A 179 19.85 -0.17 -0.53
CA GLY A 179 21.06 -0.63 0.13
C GLY A 179 20.83 -1.73 1.16
N GLY A 180 19.68 -2.39 1.11
CA GLY A 180 19.37 -3.54 1.95
C GLY A 180 20.21 -4.75 1.60
N GLY A 181 20.90 -5.30 2.61
CA GLY A 181 21.60 -6.58 2.53
C GLY A 181 21.01 -7.56 3.55
N HIS A 182 20.96 -7.14 4.80
CA HIS A 182 20.36 -7.91 5.88
C HIS A 182 19.22 -7.12 6.53
N PRO A 183 18.00 -7.67 6.68
CA PRO A 183 16.82 -6.94 7.17
C PRO A 183 17.02 -6.27 8.53
N GLU A 184 17.67 -6.95 9.47
CA GLU A 184 17.94 -6.40 10.81
C GLU A 184 18.92 -5.22 10.80
N GLU A 185 19.94 -5.28 9.96
CA GLU A 185 20.92 -4.18 9.79
C GLU A 185 20.24 -2.98 9.14
N PHE A 186 19.46 -3.20 8.09
CA PHE A 186 18.69 -2.17 7.42
C PHE A 186 17.70 -1.49 8.39
N ARG A 187 16.93 -2.29 9.14
CA ARG A 187 16.00 -1.78 10.12
C ARG A 187 16.70 -0.88 11.15
N ARG A 188 17.84 -1.31 11.69
CA ARG A 188 18.64 -0.51 12.65
C ARG A 188 19.23 0.74 12.00
N GLN A 189 19.75 0.64 10.79
CA GLN A 189 20.33 1.76 10.06
C GLN A 189 19.33 2.90 9.85
N TRP A 190 18.07 2.56 9.56
CA TRP A 190 17.00 3.51 9.29
C TRP A 190 16.10 3.79 10.49
N TRP A 191 16.42 3.26 11.68
CA TRP A 191 15.66 3.45 12.92
C TRP A 191 14.19 3.01 12.80
N LEU A 192 13.95 1.95 12.06
CA LEU A 192 12.60 1.41 11.86
C LEU A 192 12.19 0.52 13.03
N ASP A 193 10.96 0.69 13.52
CA ASP A 193 10.30 -0.26 14.42
C ASP A 193 9.99 -1.57 13.69
N GLY A 194 9.63 -1.47 12.40
CA GLY A 194 9.36 -2.61 11.55
C GLY A 194 9.72 -2.42 10.08
N LEU A 195 10.15 -3.50 9.46
CA LEU A 195 10.39 -3.62 8.03
C LEU A 195 9.54 -4.78 7.48
N VAL A 196 8.71 -4.49 6.50
CA VAL A 196 7.87 -5.49 5.84
C VAL A 196 8.41 -5.75 4.44
N VAL A 197 8.90 -6.96 4.19
CA VAL A 197 9.42 -7.39 2.89
C VAL A 197 8.38 -8.27 2.20
N LYS A 198 7.98 -7.86 1.01
CA LYS A 198 6.99 -8.52 0.15
C LYS A 198 7.72 -9.34 -0.89
N SER A 199 7.60 -10.67 -0.85
CA SER A 199 8.32 -11.62 -1.74
C SER A 199 7.40 -12.25 -2.80
N GLY A 200 6.32 -11.56 -3.20
CA GLY A 200 5.37 -12.06 -4.18
C GLY A 200 4.80 -13.44 -3.83
N PRO A 201 5.04 -14.47 -4.65
CA PRO A 201 4.59 -15.85 -4.35
C PRO A 201 5.22 -16.44 -3.07
N GLY A 202 6.32 -15.88 -2.58
CA GLY A 202 6.96 -16.25 -1.32
C GLY A 202 6.26 -15.71 -0.08
N GLY A 203 5.27 -14.82 -0.24
CA GLY A 203 4.55 -14.25 0.90
C GLY A 203 5.12 -12.94 1.41
N VAL A 204 4.93 -12.68 2.69
CA VAL A 204 5.29 -11.41 3.36
C VAL A 204 5.99 -11.69 4.69
N THR A 205 7.09 -11.00 4.94
CA THR A 205 7.81 -11.11 6.21
C THR A 205 7.91 -9.73 6.88
N ALA A 206 7.47 -9.63 8.13
CA ALA A 206 7.72 -8.47 8.97
C ALA A 206 8.91 -8.74 9.89
N HIS A 207 9.89 -7.85 9.87
CA HIS A 207 11.08 -7.87 10.72
C HIS A 207 10.95 -6.77 11.77
N THR A 208 11.07 -7.15 13.06
CA THR A 208 10.99 -6.23 14.21
C THR A 208 12.18 -6.47 15.14
N ALA A 209 12.29 -5.70 16.21
CA ALA A 209 13.32 -5.92 17.23
C ALA A 209 13.18 -7.28 17.95
N ASP A 210 11.97 -7.86 17.95
CA ASP A 210 11.70 -9.14 18.63
C ASP A 210 11.84 -10.36 17.72
N GLY A 211 12.22 -10.15 16.47
CA GLY A 211 12.36 -11.20 15.46
C GLY A 211 11.46 -10.97 14.26
N SER A 212 11.28 -12.03 13.48
CA SER A 212 10.55 -11.98 12.21
C SER A 212 9.30 -12.84 12.26
N VAL A 213 8.24 -12.33 11.64
CA VAL A 213 6.98 -13.04 11.43
C VAL A 213 6.76 -13.17 9.94
N HIS A 214 6.57 -14.39 9.48
CA HIS A 214 6.33 -14.71 8.06
C HIS A 214 4.92 -15.23 7.84
N VAL A 215 4.28 -14.79 6.77
CA VAL A 215 2.99 -15.32 6.29
C VAL A 215 3.14 -15.65 4.80
N PRO A 216 2.96 -16.93 4.41
CA PRO A 216 3.08 -17.35 3.02
C PRO A 216 1.99 -16.73 2.16
N ALA A 217 2.24 -16.61 0.85
CA ALA A 217 1.19 -16.23 -0.08
C ALA A 217 0.15 -17.34 -0.20
N LEU A 218 -1.12 -16.94 -0.25
CA LEU A 218 -2.20 -17.91 -0.43
C LEU A 218 -2.14 -18.54 -1.82
N LYS A 219 -2.19 -19.86 -1.88
CA LYS A 219 -2.18 -20.67 -3.10
C LYS A 219 -3.60 -21.15 -3.41
N GLY A 220 -3.83 -21.58 -4.65
CA GLY A 220 -5.11 -22.18 -5.05
C GLY A 220 -6.13 -21.18 -5.62
N HIS A 221 -5.82 -19.88 -5.60
CA HIS A 221 -6.63 -18.83 -6.21
C HIS A 221 -5.99 -18.29 -7.49
N PRO A 222 -6.78 -17.82 -8.47
CA PRO A 222 -6.25 -17.22 -9.69
C PRO A 222 -5.42 -15.97 -9.38
N ALA A 223 -4.32 -15.79 -10.10
CA ALA A 223 -3.52 -14.57 -10.05
C ALA A 223 -3.47 -13.97 -11.47
N PHE A 224 -4.41 -13.09 -11.76
CA PHE A 224 -4.50 -12.44 -13.08
C PHE A 224 -3.61 -11.23 -13.16
N ASP A 225 -3.65 -10.37 -12.14
CA ASP A 225 -2.99 -9.07 -12.14
C ASP A 225 -2.40 -8.77 -10.76
N THR A 226 -1.08 -8.73 -10.68
CA THR A 226 -0.37 -8.53 -9.40
C THR A 226 -0.22 -7.05 -8.99
N THR A 227 -0.77 -6.13 -9.80
CA THR A 227 -0.71 -4.68 -9.51
C THR A 227 -1.53 -4.35 -8.26
N GLY A 228 -0.97 -3.53 -7.39
CA GLY A 228 -1.62 -3.10 -6.15
C GLY A 228 -1.63 -4.15 -5.04
N ALA A 229 -1.13 -5.38 -5.29
CA ALA A 229 -1.06 -6.41 -4.24
C ALA A 229 -0.24 -5.93 -3.03
N GLY A 230 0.86 -5.23 -3.28
CA GLY A 230 1.72 -4.66 -2.22
C GLY A 230 1.03 -3.58 -1.39
N ASP A 231 0.25 -2.72 -2.04
CA ASP A 231 -0.54 -1.68 -1.38
C ASP A 231 -1.70 -2.29 -0.59
N ALA A 232 -2.32 -3.33 -1.13
CA ALA A 232 -3.38 -4.07 -0.44
C ALA A 232 -2.84 -4.82 0.80
N VAL A 233 -1.62 -5.40 0.73
CA VAL A 233 -0.92 -5.93 1.91
C VAL A 233 -0.80 -4.85 2.98
N ALA A 234 -0.31 -3.67 2.60
CA ALA A 234 -0.10 -2.58 3.55
C ALA A 234 -1.43 -2.09 4.14
N GLY A 235 -2.47 -1.91 3.31
CA GLY A 235 -3.79 -1.46 3.74
C GLY A 235 -4.45 -2.44 4.71
N GLY A 236 -4.50 -3.72 4.38
CA GLY A 236 -5.06 -4.76 5.23
C GLY A 236 -4.28 -4.94 6.54
N MET A 237 -2.94 -5.00 6.46
CA MET A 237 -2.08 -5.15 7.63
C MET A 237 -2.22 -3.97 8.58
N VAL A 238 -2.07 -2.74 8.10
CA VAL A 238 -2.10 -1.53 8.95
C VAL A 238 -3.48 -1.37 9.58
N ALA A 239 -4.56 -1.57 8.82
CA ALA A 239 -5.92 -1.47 9.32
C ALA A 239 -6.26 -2.52 10.38
N GLN A 240 -5.90 -3.79 10.14
CA GLN A 240 -6.11 -4.87 11.11
C GLN A 240 -5.29 -4.65 12.38
N TRP A 241 -4.05 -4.19 12.25
CA TRP A 241 -3.22 -3.93 13.40
C TRP A 241 -3.75 -2.75 14.23
N LEU A 242 -4.19 -1.68 13.56
CA LEU A 242 -4.84 -0.54 14.19
C LEU A 242 -6.10 -0.97 14.97
N SER A 243 -6.96 -1.81 14.37
CA SER A 243 -8.21 -2.28 14.99
C SER A 243 -7.99 -3.05 16.30
N THR A 244 -6.80 -3.66 16.44
CA THR A 244 -6.37 -4.40 17.66
C THR A 244 -5.50 -3.55 18.60
N GLY A 245 -5.43 -2.24 18.38
CA GLY A 245 -4.69 -1.30 19.22
C GLY A 245 -3.17 -1.31 19.01
N GLY A 246 -2.67 -1.88 17.91
CA GLY A 246 -1.24 -1.85 17.55
C GLY A 246 -0.34 -2.71 18.43
N GLN A 247 -0.91 -3.70 19.12
CA GLN A 247 -0.13 -4.55 19.99
C GLN A 247 0.67 -5.60 19.21
N ARG A 248 1.84 -5.96 19.70
CA ARG A 248 2.73 -6.96 19.08
C ARG A 248 2.08 -8.31 18.86
N SER A 249 1.25 -8.74 19.80
CA SER A 249 0.49 -9.99 19.70
C SER A 249 -0.46 -10.03 18.50
N GLY A 250 -0.85 -8.87 17.98
CA GLY A 250 -1.71 -8.73 16.81
C GLY A 250 -0.95 -8.71 15.47
N LEU A 251 0.38 -8.71 15.46
CA LEU A 251 1.17 -8.55 14.23
C LEU A 251 0.97 -9.71 13.23
N LEU A 252 0.89 -10.94 13.72
CA LEU A 252 0.63 -12.11 12.88
C LEU A 252 -0.74 -12.00 12.20
N ASP A 253 -1.79 -11.69 12.96
CA ASP A 253 -3.15 -11.52 12.40
C ASP A 253 -3.22 -10.33 11.44
N ALA A 254 -2.47 -9.27 11.69
CA ALA A 254 -2.34 -8.14 10.78
C ALA A 254 -1.72 -8.55 9.44
N LEU A 255 -0.63 -9.32 9.46
CA LEU A 255 -0.02 -9.86 8.24
C LEU A 255 -0.94 -10.82 7.49
N VAL A 256 -1.67 -11.68 8.22
CA VAL A 256 -2.70 -12.57 7.64
C VAL A 256 -3.75 -11.75 6.88
N CYS A 257 -4.24 -10.66 7.47
CA CYS A 257 -5.19 -9.76 6.83
C CYS A 257 -4.58 -9.11 5.56
N GLY A 258 -3.33 -8.65 5.64
CA GLY A 258 -2.62 -8.09 4.49
C GLY A 258 -2.51 -9.08 3.32
N VAL A 259 -2.10 -10.33 3.60
CA VAL A 259 -2.01 -11.40 2.58
C VAL A 259 -3.39 -11.74 2.02
N ALA A 260 -4.43 -11.79 2.85
CA ALA A 260 -5.80 -12.01 2.41
C ALA A 260 -6.28 -10.89 1.46
N CYS A 261 -6.04 -9.62 1.79
CA CYS A 261 -6.35 -8.48 0.91
C CYS A 261 -5.60 -8.55 -0.42
N ALA A 262 -4.31 -8.91 -0.39
CA ALA A 262 -3.53 -9.07 -1.61
C ALA A 262 -4.09 -10.19 -2.50
N SER A 263 -4.48 -11.33 -1.93
CA SER A 263 -5.06 -12.44 -2.69
C SER A 263 -6.36 -12.06 -3.38
N LEU A 264 -7.24 -11.30 -2.70
CA LEU A 264 -8.46 -10.76 -3.29
C LEU A 264 -8.17 -9.74 -4.41
N THR A 265 -7.11 -8.96 -4.27
CA THR A 265 -6.70 -7.96 -5.26
C THR A 265 -6.28 -8.62 -6.56
N ILE A 266 -5.42 -9.64 -6.51
CA ILE A 266 -4.82 -10.26 -7.70
C ILE A 266 -5.76 -11.17 -8.50
N GLU A 267 -6.93 -11.49 -7.99
CA GLU A 267 -7.94 -12.31 -8.67
C GLU A 267 -8.65 -11.57 -9.82
N SER A 268 -8.42 -10.28 -9.96
CA SER A 268 -9.07 -9.46 -11.00
C SER A 268 -8.11 -8.41 -11.55
N ILE A 269 -8.46 -7.85 -12.70
CA ILE A 269 -7.69 -6.75 -13.30
C ILE A 269 -8.01 -5.44 -12.56
N GLY A 270 -6.96 -4.69 -12.22
CA GLY A 270 -7.09 -3.41 -11.53
C GLY A 270 -7.69 -3.56 -10.14
N VAL A 271 -8.45 -2.56 -9.73
CA VAL A 271 -9.02 -2.51 -8.36
C VAL A 271 -10.23 -3.41 -8.15
N ARG A 272 -10.76 -4.06 -9.20
CA ARG A 272 -12.08 -4.74 -9.18
C ARG A 272 -12.19 -5.80 -8.09
N GLY A 273 -11.18 -6.64 -7.89
CA GLY A 273 -11.21 -7.70 -6.88
C GLY A 273 -11.39 -7.13 -5.48
N ILE A 274 -10.54 -6.19 -5.08
CA ILE A 274 -10.59 -5.59 -3.74
C ILE A 274 -11.77 -4.61 -3.58
N ALA A 275 -12.21 -3.93 -4.65
CA ALA A 275 -13.35 -3.02 -4.61
C ALA A 275 -14.67 -3.75 -4.35
N THR A 276 -14.84 -4.96 -4.87
CA THR A 276 -16.06 -5.77 -4.66
C THR A 276 -15.98 -6.67 -3.43
N ALA A 277 -14.81 -6.74 -2.77
CA ALA A 277 -14.66 -7.53 -1.57
C ALA A 277 -15.52 -6.99 -0.40
N THR A 278 -16.03 -7.91 0.41
CA THR A 278 -16.82 -7.60 1.63
C THR A 278 -16.00 -7.98 2.88
N PRO A 279 -16.32 -7.43 4.06
CA PRO A 279 -15.71 -7.88 5.31
C PRO A 279 -15.86 -9.38 5.54
N HIS A 280 -16.99 -9.96 5.18
CA HIS A 280 -17.22 -11.41 5.29
C HIS A 280 -16.27 -12.22 4.39
N LEU A 281 -16.12 -11.82 3.12
CA LEU A 281 -15.19 -12.48 2.19
C LEU A 281 -13.73 -12.33 2.68
N LEU A 282 -13.37 -11.18 3.29
CA LEU A 282 -12.06 -11.01 3.90
C LEU A 282 -11.84 -11.98 5.06
N GLU A 283 -12.82 -12.16 5.94
CA GLU A 283 -12.72 -13.12 7.06
C GLU A 283 -12.54 -14.56 6.57
N GLU A 284 -13.30 -14.98 5.54
CA GLU A 284 -13.16 -16.29 4.90
C GLU A 284 -11.72 -16.44 4.35
N ARG A 285 -11.21 -15.43 3.64
CA ARG A 285 -9.87 -15.45 3.07
C ARG A 285 -8.78 -15.49 4.14
N MET A 286 -8.96 -14.75 5.25
CA MET A 286 -8.05 -14.81 6.40
C MET A 286 -8.05 -16.21 7.06
N ALA A 287 -9.17 -16.89 7.09
CA ALA A 287 -9.24 -18.27 7.60
C ALA A 287 -8.44 -19.24 6.72
N GLU A 288 -8.50 -19.10 5.39
CA GLU A 288 -7.70 -19.88 4.46
C GLU A 288 -6.20 -19.62 4.64
N VAL A 289 -5.78 -18.36 4.80
CA VAL A 289 -4.37 -18.00 5.07
C VAL A 289 -3.89 -18.63 6.39
N ARG A 290 -4.71 -18.59 7.44
CA ARG A 290 -4.37 -19.25 8.73
C ARG A 290 -4.25 -20.77 8.60
N GLU A 291 -5.06 -21.39 7.73
CA GLU A 291 -4.94 -22.83 7.46
C GLU A 291 -3.62 -23.16 6.76
N CYS A 292 -3.21 -22.37 5.76
CA CYS A 292 -1.91 -22.52 5.11
C CYS A 292 -0.76 -22.40 6.12
N LEU A 293 -0.82 -21.45 7.04
CA LEU A 293 0.18 -21.30 8.09
C LEU A 293 0.32 -22.55 8.97
N ARG A 294 -0.81 -23.19 9.33
CA ARG A 294 -0.80 -24.44 10.14
C ARG A 294 -0.20 -25.64 9.41
N GLN A 295 -0.26 -25.65 8.09
CA GLN A 295 0.28 -26.75 7.27
C GLN A 295 1.78 -26.61 7.02
N GLU A 296 2.35 -25.41 7.13
CA GLU A 296 3.79 -25.14 6.94
C GLU A 296 4.58 -25.15 8.26
N SER A 297 3.89 -25.16 9.43
CA SER A 297 4.49 -25.22 10.78
C SER A 297 4.72 -26.65 11.24
#